data_2206833a7e9fb042457c9f1d082a349a
#
_entry.id   2206833a7e9fb042457c9f1d082a349a
#
_cell.length_a   1.000
_cell.length_b   1.000
_cell.length_c   1.000
_cell.angle_alpha   90.00
_cell.angle_beta   90.00
_cell.angle_gamma   90.00
#
_symmetry.space_group_name_H-M   'P 1'
#
loop_
_entity.id
_entity.type
_entity.pdbx_description
1 polymer ?
#
loop_
_entity_poly.entity_id
_entity_poly.type
_entity_poly.pdbx_seq_one_letter_code
_entity_poly.pdbx_strand_id
1 'polypeptide(L)'
;MKERWLKNKLIYSFFLVLTFLFYGNSLKNKYSLDDDYITVTNLPVKGQPYSPNNNLIKDGFKSIHKIWLSRYAHDAEASFDYRPIVTTAFAIEYAIFGQNPFISHLINMLLYFIVVCLLFNVLLILFENQKNQLLLAFISSLLFLIHPIHTEVVDSL
;
A
#
# COMPACT_ATOMS: atom_id res chain seq x y z
N MET A 1 -15.93 28.41 5.32
CA MET A 1 -14.77 27.50 5.49
C MET A 1 -15.02 26.38 6.51
N LYS A 2 -15.50 26.69 7.73
CA LYS A 2 -15.70 25.73 8.82
C LYS A 2 -16.68 24.58 8.49
N GLU A 3 -17.81 24.89 7.84
CA GLU A 3 -18.82 23.89 7.44
C GLU A 3 -18.32 22.95 6.32
N ARG A 4 -17.56 23.46 5.36
CA ARG A 4 -16.98 22.66 4.27
C ARG A 4 -15.97 21.66 4.85
N TRP A 5 -15.16 22.11 5.82
CA TRP A 5 -14.18 21.27 6.49
C TRP A 5 -14.83 20.16 7.33
N LEU A 6 -15.95 20.45 8.03
CA LEU A 6 -16.72 19.44 8.78
C LEU A 6 -17.34 18.39 7.87
N LYS A 7 -17.93 18.81 6.73
CA LYS A 7 -18.50 17.88 5.75
C LYS A 7 -17.42 16.96 5.15
N ASN A 8 -16.25 17.47 4.84
CA ASN A 8 -15.14 16.66 4.33
C ASN A 8 -14.64 15.66 5.38
N LYS A 9 -14.59 16.04 6.67
CA LYS A 9 -14.22 15.10 7.74
C LYS A 9 -15.16 13.91 7.84
N LEU A 10 -16.46 14.13 7.74
CA LEU A 10 -17.44 13.04 7.75
C LEU A 10 -17.26 12.12 6.55
N ILE A 11 -16.96 12.66 5.38
CA ILE A 11 -16.68 11.87 4.17
C ILE A 11 -15.41 11.03 4.34
N TYR A 12 -14.33 11.61 4.86
CA TYR A 12 -13.10 10.86 5.13
C TYR A 12 -13.32 9.76 6.16
N SER A 13 -14.05 10.04 7.24
CA SER A 13 -14.39 9.02 8.23
C SER A 13 -15.24 7.89 7.61
N PHE A 14 -16.16 8.24 6.71
CA PHE A 14 -16.95 7.26 5.98
C PHE A 14 -16.08 6.40 5.05
N PHE A 15 -15.16 6.99 4.29
CA PHE A 15 -14.21 6.23 3.47
C PHE A 15 -13.33 5.32 4.31
N LEU A 16 -12.86 5.78 5.47
CA LEU A 16 -12.07 4.96 6.38
C LEU A 16 -12.87 3.72 6.83
N VAL A 17 -14.11 3.92 7.30
CA VAL A 17 -14.97 2.81 7.72
C VAL A 17 -15.21 1.83 6.58
N LEU A 18 -15.49 2.32 5.38
CA LEU A 18 -15.68 1.46 4.21
C LEU A 18 -14.40 0.71 3.82
N THR A 19 -13.24 1.36 3.88
CA THR A 19 -11.96 0.68 3.63
C THR A 19 -11.78 -0.50 4.59
N PHE A 20 -12.05 -0.32 5.87
CA PHE A 20 -11.98 -1.43 6.84
C PHE A 20 -13.06 -2.50 6.61
N LEU A 21 -14.26 -2.13 6.18
CA LEU A 21 -15.33 -3.10 5.90
C LEU A 21 -15.00 -3.98 4.68
N PHE A 22 -14.47 -3.40 3.62
CA PHE A 22 -14.19 -4.14 2.38
C PHE A 22 -12.86 -4.88 2.41
N TYR A 23 -11.84 -4.29 3.03
CA TYR A 23 -10.46 -4.78 2.96
C TYR A 23 -9.90 -5.24 4.32
N GLY A 24 -10.62 -5.04 5.42
CA GLY A 24 -10.16 -5.44 6.76
C GLY A 24 -9.93 -6.94 6.94
N ASN A 25 -10.45 -7.77 6.03
CA ASN A 25 -10.18 -9.21 6.04
C ASN A 25 -8.71 -9.51 5.70
N SER A 26 -8.05 -8.67 4.89
CA SER A 26 -6.63 -8.81 4.55
C SER A 26 -5.70 -8.79 5.75
N LEU A 27 -6.11 -8.14 6.84
CA LEU A 27 -5.34 -8.09 8.09
C LEU A 27 -5.06 -9.46 8.71
N LYS A 28 -5.80 -10.49 8.32
CA LYS A 28 -5.61 -11.87 8.76
C LYS A 28 -4.71 -12.68 7.82
N ASN A 29 -4.37 -12.12 6.67
CA ASN A 29 -3.54 -12.78 5.68
C ASN A 29 -2.09 -12.89 6.19
N LYS A 30 -1.44 -13.95 5.77
CA LYS A 30 0.02 -14.10 5.91
C LYS A 30 0.68 -13.58 4.64
N TYR A 31 1.99 -13.44 4.67
CA TYR A 31 2.76 -13.25 3.44
C TYR A 31 2.48 -14.41 2.48
N SER A 32 2.30 -14.10 1.20
CA SER A 32 1.95 -15.09 0.18
C SER A 32 2.56 -14.74 -1.16
N LEU A 33 2.84 -15.76 -1.97
CA LEU A 33 3.34 -15.63 -3.35
C LEU A 33 4.58 -14.71 -3.43
N ASP A 34 4.44 -13.59 -4.09
CA ASP A 34 5.53 -12.65 -4.37
C ASP A 34 6.01 -11.90 -3.11
N ASP A 35 5.20 -11.87 -2.06
CA ASP A 35 5.58 -11.23 -0.80
C ASP A 35 6.81 -11.88 -0.17
N ASP A 36 6.99 -13.20 -0.38
CA ASP A 36 8.15 -13.94 0.12
C ASP A 36 9.46 -13.48 -0.51
N TYR A 37 9.42 -12.90 -1.72
CA TYR A 37 10.58 -12.30 -2.37
C TYR A 37 10.95 -10.94 -1.84
N ILE A 38 9.96 -10.21 -1.32
CA ILE A 38 10.10 -8.82 -0.88
C ILE A 38 10.26 -8.76 0.63
N THR A 39 9.64 -9.70 1.35
CA THR A 39 9.66 -9.75 2.81
C THR A 39 10.82 -10.61 3.34
N VAL A 40 10.93 -10.63 4.65
CA VAL A 40 12.04 -11.28 5.38
C VAL A 40 11.84 -12.79 5.54
N THR A 41 10.87 -13.38 4.88
CA THR A 41 10.63 -14.82 4.98
C THR A 41 11.85 -15.61 4.49
N ASN A 42 12.48 -16.36 5.41
CA ASN A 42 13.63 -17.21 5.15
C ASN A 42 13.23 -18.58 4.56
N LEU A 43 12.06 -18.69 3.95
CA LEU A 43 11.66 -19.95 3.35
C LEU A 43 12.43 -20.13 2.04
N PRO A 44 13.34 -21.12 1.96
CA PRO A 44 13.89 -21.47 0.67
C PRO A 44 12.75 -22.03 -0.17
N VAL A 45 12.30 -21.24 -1.12
CA VAL A 45 11.44 -21.77 -2.18
C VAL A 45 12.31 -22.79 -2.91
N LYS A 46 11.88 -24.06 -2.90
CA LYS A 46 12.62 -25.17 -3.46
C LYS A 46 13.06 -24.83 -4.89
N GLY A 47 14.36 -24.63 -5.09
CA GLY A 47 14.94 -24.36 -6.42
C GLY A 47 15.18 -22.89 -6.76
N GLN A 48 14.95 -21.95 -5.85
CA GLN A 48 15.25 -20.55 -6.10
C GLN A 48 16.37 -20.03 -5.19
N PRO A 49 17.33 -19.27 -5.74
CA PRO A 49 18.36 -18.65 -4.94
C PRO A 49 17.75 -17.57 -4.02
N TYR A 50 18.39 -17.36 -2.88
CA TYR A 50 18.02 -16.30 -1.91
C TYR A 50 17.89 -14.96 -2.61
N SER A 51 16.73 -14.29 -2.43
CA SER A 51 16.61 -12.90 -2.85
C SER A 51 17.58 -12.03 -2.05
N PRO A 52 18.51 -11.33 -2.70
CA PRO A 52 19.45 -10.42 -2.01
C PRO A 52 18.76 -9.30 -1.25
N ASN A 53 17.50 -9.01 -1.55
CA ASN A 53 16.70 -7.99 -0.89
C ASN A 53 16.31 -8.33 0.54
N ASN A 54 16.19 -9.60 0.89
CA ASN A 54 15.87 -9.99 2.27
C ASN A 54 16.91 -9.47 3.27
N ASN A 55 18.19 -9.43 2.90
CA ASN A 55 19.22 -8.86 3.75
C ASN A 55 19.11 -7.33 3.85
N LEU A 56 18.76 -6.65 2.75
CA LEU A 56 18.57 -5.20 2.75
C LEU A 56 17.38 -4.80 3.63
N ILE A 57 16.31 -5.57 3.63
CA ILE A 57 15.15 -5.33 4.51
C ILE A 57 15.51 -5.58 5.98
N LYS A 58 16.24 -6.68 6.27
CA LYS A 58 16.68 -6.99 7.64
C LYS A 58 17.62 -5.94 8.24
N ASP A 59 18.47 -5.35 7.42
CA ASP A 59 19.37 -4.27 7.85
C ASP A 59 18.63 -2.96 8.18
N GLY A 60 17.34 -2.85 7.82
CA GLY A 60 16.47 -1.74 8.18
C GLY A 60 17.00 -0.38 7.70
N PHE A 61 17.04 0.60 8.57
CA PHE A 61 17.48 1.96 8.23
C PHE A 61 18.90 2.02 7.65
N LYS A 62 19.78 1.09 8.01
CA LYS A 62 21.19 1.08 7.55
C LYS A 62 21.32 0.72 6.09
N SER A 63 20.33 0.03 5.53
CA SER A 63 20.34 -0.42 4.15
C SER A 63 19.77 0.58 3.15
N ILE A 64 19.08 1.64 3.59
CA ILE A 64 18.37 2.56 2.71
C ILE A 64 19.25 3.07 1.57
N HIS A 65 20.47 3.52 1.89
CA HIS A 65 21.42 3.96 0.85
C HIS A 65 21.76 2.85 -0.17
N LYS A 66 21.92 1.62 0.30
CA LYS A 66 22.22 0.47 -0.56
C LYS A 66 21.01 0.11 -1.44
N ILE A 67 19.78 0.19 -0.89
CA ILE A 67 18.54 -0.05 -1.63
C ILE A 67 18.43 0.88 -2.84
N TRP A 68 18.78 2.16 -2.68
CA TRP A 68 18.70 3.14 -3.77
C TRP A 68 19.79 2.99 -4.81
N LEU A 69 20.91 2.34 -4.49
CA LEU A 69 22.02 2.09 -5.40
C LEU A 69 22.01 0.67 -6.00
N SER A 70 21.24 -0.25 -5.43
CA SER A 70 21.14 -1.62 -5.89
C SER A 70 19.97 -1.81 -6.85
N ARG A 71 20.13 -2.73 -7.80
CA ARG A 71 19.01 -3.21 -8.59
C ARG A 71 18.13 -4.13 -7.72
N TYR A 72 16.82 -4.03 -7.93
CA TYR A 72 15.87 -4.93 -7.30
C TYR A 72 16.11 -6.34 -7.80
N ALA A 73 16.24 -7.32 -6.91
CA ALA A 73 16.51 -8.71 -7.10
C ALA A 73 16.90 -9.16 -8.52
N HIS A 74 18.18 -9.46 -8.72
CA HIS A 74 18.67 -10.11 -9.93
C HIS A 74 18.79 -11.60 -9.66
N ASP A 75 17.91 -12.38 -10.27
CA ASP A 75 18.15 -13.78 -10.52
C ASP A 75 18.48 -13.99 -12.00
N ALA A 76 19.21 -15.04 -12.34
CA ALA A 76 19.59 -15.33 -13.72
C ALA A 76 18.37 -15.55 -14.64
N GLU A 77 17.19 -15.84 -14.08
CA GLU A 77 15.97 -16.18 -14.80
C GLU A 77 14.83 -15.17 -14.61
N ALA A 78 14.89 -14.26 -13.62
CA ALA A 78 13.85 -13.25 -13.36
C ALA A 78 14.45 -11.87 -13.11
N SER A 79 14.11 -10.92 -13.96
CA SER A 79 14.44 -9.51 -13.78
C SER A 79 13.26 -8.81 -13.11
N PHE A 80 13.39 -8.49 -11.82
CA PHE A 80 12.41 -7.66 -11.14
C PHE A 80 12.71 -6.19 -11.38
N ASP A 81 11.66 -5.39 -11.51
CA ASP A 81 11.77 -3.96 -11.71
C ASP A 81 12.44 -3.26 -10.51
N TYR A 82 13.12 -2.15 -10.79
CA TYR A 82 13.72 -1.31 -9.76
C TYR A 82 12.62 -0.59 -8.94
N ARG A 83 12.40 -1.00 -7.68
CA ARG A 83 11.35 -0.49 -6.79
C ARG A 83 11.91 0.00 -5.43
N PRO A 84 12.81 0.98 -5.41
CA PRO A 84 13.50 1.38 -4.17
C PRO A 84 12.57 1.94 -3.10
N ILE A 85 11.48 2.58 -3.48
CA ILE A 85 10.49 3.13 -2.53
C ILE A 85 9.82 2.00 -1.76
N VAL A 86 9.38 0.95 -2.44
CA VAL A 86 8.71 -0.20 -1.84
C VAL A 86 9.67 -0.92 -0.89
N THR A 87 10.88 -1.23 -1.36
CA THR A 87 11.90 -1.90 -0.54
C THR A 87 12.30 -1.05 0.68
N THR A 88 12.38 0.28 0.53
CA THR A 88 12.64 1.21 1.65
C THR A 88 11.51 1.18 2.66
N ALA A 89 10.26 1.15 2.20
CA ALA A 89 9.10 1.07 3.09
C ALA A 89 9.14 -0.22 3.93
N PHE A 90 9.40 -1.37 3.31
CA PHE A 90 9.54 -2.64 4.04
C PHE A 90 10.75 -2.65 4.99
N ALA A 91 11.88 -2.03 4.62
CA ALA A 91 13.05 -1.93 5.51
C ALA A 91 12.76 -1.06 6.75
N ILE A 92 12.04 0.04 6.58
CA ILE A 92 11.59 0.89 7.69
C ILE A 92 10.58 0.13 8.58
N GLU A 93 9.62 -0.52 7.96
CA GLU A 93 8.62 -1.31 8.66
C GLU A 93 9.25 -2.41 9.49
N TYR A 94 10.16 -3.17 8.90
CA TYR A 94 10.91 -4.21 9.60
C TYR A 94 11.74 -3.66 10.76
N ALA A 95 12.39 -2.52 10.59
CA ALA A 95 13.18 -1.89 11.64
C ALA A 95 12.36 -1.49 12.87
N ILE A 96 11.08 -1.17 12.68
CA ILE A 96 10.18 -0.69 13.75
C ILE A 96 9.37 -1.84 14.37
N PHE A 97 8.83 -2.71 13.54
CA PHE A 97 7.84 -3.73 13.95
C PHE A 97 8.32 -5.17 13.81
N GLY A 98 9.51 -5.39 13.22
CA GLY A 98 9.96 -6.72 12.85
C GLY A 98 9.13 -7.32 11.70
N GLN A 99 9.21 -8.62 11.53
CA GLN A 99 8.42 -9.35 10.53
C GLN A 99 6.99 -9.55 11.05
N ASN A 100 6.06 -8.73 10.58
CA ASN A 100 4.67 -8.76 11.03
C ASN A 100 3.69 -8.53 9.88
N PRO A 101 3.10 -9.61 9.30
CA PRO A 101 2.16 -9.49 8.17
C PRO A 101 0.97 -8.57 8.46
N PHE A 102 0.45 -8.61 9.69
CA PHE A 102 -0.67 -7.75 10.10
C PHE A 102 -0.34 -6.26 9.91
N ILE A 103 0.87 -5.86 10.31
CA ILE A 103 1.30 -4.46 10.17
C ILE A 103 1.47 -4.09 8.70
N SER A 104 2.08 -4.97 7.89
CA SER A 104 2.25 -4.74 6.45
C SER A 104 0.92 -4.54 5.74
N HIS A 105 -0.05 -5.44 5.98
CA HIS A 105 -1.40 -5.29 5.42
C HIS A 105 -2.12 -4.04 5.96
N LEU A 106 -1.96 -3.70 7.24
CA LEU A 106 -2.54 -2.48 7.81
C LEU A 106 -1.98 -1.22 7.13
N ILE A 107 -0.66 -1.15 6.94
CA ILE A 107 -0.02 -0.03 6.24
C ILE A 107 -0.53 0.06 4.80
N ASN A 108 -0.60 -1.06 4.07
CA ASN A 108 -1.10 -1.09 2.69
C ASN A 108 -2.55 -0.59 2.61
N MET A 109 -3.41 -1.07 3.49
CA MET A 109 -4.80 -0.63 3.59
C MET A 109 -4.93 0.87 3.93
N LEU A 110 -4.10 1.40 4.83
CA LEU A 110 -4.09 2.83 5.17
C LEU A 110 -3.56 3.67 4.00
N LEU A 111 -2.56 3.19 3.26
CA LEU A 111 -2.09 3.86 2.04
C LEU A 111 -3.20 3.91 0.99
N TYR A 112 -3.95 2.82 0.81
CA TYR A 112 -5.11 2.82 -0.09
C TYR A 112 -6.17 3.84 0.34
N PHE A 113 -6.50 3.91 1.64
CA PHE A 113 -7.40 4.94 2.18
C PHE A 113 -6.90 6.36 1.85
N ILE A 114 -5.60 6.63 1.99
CA ILE A 114 -5.01 7.92 1.63
C ILE A 114 -5.19 8.20 0.14
N VAL A 115 -5.00 7.21 -0.73
CA VAL A 115 -5.22 7.35 -2.19
C VAL A 115 -6.66 7.72 -2.48
N VAL A 116 -7.65 7.08 -1.84
CA VAL A 116 -9.07 7.43 -1.99
C VAL A 116 -9.36 8.86 -1.54
N CYS A 117 -8.78 9.30 -0.43
CA CYS A 117 -8.92 10.68 0.05
C CYS A 117 -8.29 11.69 -0.91
N LEU A 118 -7.11 11.39 -1.46
CA LEU A 118 -6.44 12.23 -2.46
C LEU A 118 -7.28 12.32 -3.73
N LEU A 119 -7.79 11.19 -4.22
CA LEU A 119 -8.67 11.14 -5.37
C LEU A 119 -9.91 12.03 -5.16
N PHE A 120 -10.55 11.92 -4.01
CA PHE A 120 -11.70 12.77 -3.67
C PHE A 120 -11.35 14.27 -3.73
N ASN A 121 -10.19 14.67 -3.20
CA ASN A 121 -9.75 16.06 -3.25
C ASN A 121 -9.46 16.53 -4.68
N VAL A 122 -8.81 15.68 -5.50
CA VAL A 122 -8.56 15.98 -6.93
C VAL A 122 -9.88 16.14 -7.68
N LEU A 123 -10.85 15.25 -7.44
CA LEU A 123 -12.17 15.33 -8.05
C LEU A 123 -12.96 16.57 -7.62
N LEU A 124 -12.80 17.01 -6.37
CA LEU A 124 -13.39 18.30 -5.93
C LEU A 124 -12.83 19.48 -6.72
N ILE A 125 -11.55 19.46 -7.08
CA ILE A 125 -10.97 20.51 -7.91
C ILE A 125 -11.46 20.36 -9.36
N LEU A 126 -11.46 19.16 -9.89
CA LEU A 126 -11.87 18.89 -11.27
C LEU A 126 -13.33 19.27 -11.54
N PHE A 127 -14.21 19.05 -10.56
CA PHE A 127 -15.63 19.38 -10.65
C PHE A 127 -15.98 20.76 -10.08
N GLU A 128 -15.04 21.66 -9.87
CA GLU A 128 -15.24 22.94 -9.20
C GLU A 128 -16.41 23.77 -9.78
N ASN A 129 -16.58 23.72 -11.11
CA ASN A 129 -17.62 24.48 -11.82
C ASN A 129 -18.95 23.70 -11.98
N GLN A 130 -19.08 22.52 -11.40
CA GLN A 130 -20.28 21.70 -11.51
C GLN A 130 -21.26 21.98 -10.37
N LYS A 131 -22.56 22.07 -10.70
CA LYS A 131 -23.63 22.32 -9.71
C LYS A 131 -23.61 21.31 -8.56
N ASN A 132 -23.25 20.04 -8.85
CA ASN A 132 -23.24 18.93 -7.89
C ASN A 132 -21.81 18.45 -7.57
N GLN A 133 -20.84 19.36 -7.54
CA GLN A 133 -19.43 19.11 -7.30
C GLN A 133 -19.15 18.06 -6.22
N LEU A 134 -19.70 18.28 -5.02
CA LEU A 134 -19.48 17.40 -3.87
C LEU A 134 -20.03 15.99 -4.10
N LEU A 135 -21.22 15.88 -4.68
CA LEU A 135 -21.87 14.61 -4.96
C LEU A 135 -21.12 13.83 -6.03
N LEU A 136 -20.69 14.49 -7.10
CA LEU A 136 -19.92 13.87 -8.18
C LEU A 136 -18.57 13.35 -7.66
N ALA A 137 -17.84 14.17 -6.91
CA ALA A 137 -16.58 13.77 -6.32
C ALA A 137 -16.74 12.57 -5.34
N PHE A 138 -17.79 12.64 -4.50
CA PHE A 138 -18.07 11.56 -3.54
C PHE A 138 -18.43 10.24 -4.23
N ILE A 139 -19.36 10.25 -5.18
CA ILE A 139 -19.78 9.02 -5.87
C ILE A 139 -18.61 8.41 -6.67
N SER A 140 -17.85 9.23 -7.38
CA SER A 140 -16.69 8.73 -8.14
C SER A 140 -15.63 8.11 -7.24
N SER A 141 -15.32 8.74 -6.10
CA SER A 141 -14.38 8.18 -5.13
C SER A 141 -14.92 6.92 -4.45
N LEU A 142 -16.23 6.87 -4.19
CA LEU A 142 -16.89 5.68 -3.65
C LEU A 142 -16.82 4.51 -4.62
N LEU A 143 -17.13 4.73 -5.90
CA LEU A 143 -17.03 3.70 -6.94
C LEU A 143 -15.59 3.19 -7.08
N PHE A 144 -14.61 4.07 -6.99
CA PHE A 144 -13.20 3.69 -6.96
C PHE A 144 -12.90 2.83 -5.73
N LEU A 145 -13.32 3.24 -4.52
CA LEU A 145 -13.05 2.53 -3.28
C LEU A 145 -13.60 1.10 -3.31
N ILE A 146 -14.84 0.89 -3.80
CA ILE A 146 -15.51 -0.40 -3.77
C ILE A 146 -15.20 -1.27 -5.00
N HIS A 147 -14.41 -0.77 -5.95
CA HIS A 147 -14.17 -1.50 -7.20
C HIS A 147 -13.34 -2.77 -6.95
N PRO A 148 -13.79 -3.95 -7.38
CA PRO A 148 -13.16 -5.22 -7.03
C PRO A 148 -11.73 -5.39 -7.56
N ILE A 149 -11.31 -4.60 -8.58
CA ILE A 149 -9.95 -4.65 -9.10
C ILE A 149 -8.91 -4.26 -8.04
N HIS A 150 -9.29 -3.51 -7.03
CA HIS A 150 -8.38 -3.07 -5.97
C HIS A 150 -8.16 -4.12 -4.89
N THR A 151 -8.94 -5.19 -4.87
CA THR A 151 -8.79 -6.29 -3.90
C THR A 151 -7.40 -6.90 -4.01
N GLU A 152 -6.93 -7.17 -5.24
CA GLU A 152 -5.60 -7.72 -5.45
C GLU A 152 -4.49 -6.79 -4.93
N VAL A 153 -4.62 -5.48 -5.19
CA VAL A 153 -3.62 -4.48 -4.78
C VAL A 153 -3.58 -4.26 -3.27
N VAL A 154 -4.74 -4.40 -2.58
CA VAL A 154 -4.84 -4.15 -1.13
C VAL A 154 -4.57 -5.41 -0.33
N ASP A 155 -4.94 -6.58 -0.84
CA ASP A 155 -4.80 -7.87 -0.15
C ASP A 155 -3.43 -8.52 -0.36
N SER A 156 -2.66 -8.15 -1.41
CA SER A 156 -1.24 -8.49 -1.58
C SER A 156 -0.34 -7.32 -1.18
N LEU A 157 0.94 -7.62 -0.95
CA LEU A 157 1.93 -6.65 -0.45
C LEU A 157 2.99 -6.31 -1.50
#